data_3d35dfd8551f6e1942a761429e3501a8
#
_entry.id   3d35dfd8551f6e1942a761429e3501a8
#
_cell.length_a   1.000
_cell.length_b   1.000
_cell.length_c   1.000
_cell.angle_alpha   90.00
_cell.angle_beta   90.00
_cell.angle_gamma   90.00
#
_symmetry.space_group_name_H-M   'P 1'
#
loop_
_entity.id
_entity.type
_entity.pdbx_description
1 polymer ?
#
loop_
_entity_poly.entity_id
_entity_poly.type
_entity_poly.pdbx_seq_one_letter_code
_entity_poly.pdbx_strand_id
1 'polypeptide(L)'
;MTKSEFKTFIKGVPKAELHIHIEAVISLAGVKKMYKNRFGKEMSKEEQVALFSYEDLNGFIQAFLKVQDLFVSEKDFNVVFKELEKYLVRNGIDYCEAFFAPTAFLKKGFSYKKMVDIFHKQITRIKEKSGVTIKLLMDVSRTFGCENAMKNYELLKQYPCEDIIGIGLGGAEAKGPAKEYEPVFQLAKKEGWHVVAHAGEDVGPESIWDSINCLGAERIGHGVTAYQDQKLVDQLIKTKLPIEICITSNTFTKKVVKLARFHPVRKYYDQGMMVCINTDDPVFFKTTMLDELWICVKSLKFTMDEIKQLIKNSYISSFMSDSEKKAALAKVDKAWKL
;
A
#
# COMPACT_ATOMS: atom_id res chain seq x y z
N MET A 1 20.34 -20.74 3.80
CA MET A 1 19.76 -19.73 4.72
C MET A 1 18.36 -20.16 5.12
N THR A 2 18.09 -20.26 6.41
CA THR A 2 16.74 -20.51 6.96
C THR A 2 15.87 -19.25 6.88
N LYS A 3 14.54 -19.40 7.05
CA LYS A 3 13.61 -18.25 7.09
C LYS A 3 14.00 -17.25 8.19
N SER A 4 14.43 -17.73 9.35
CA SER A 4 14.81 -16.88 10.48
C SER A 4 16.06 -16.07 10.18
N GLU A 5 17.11 -16.71 9.66
CA GLU A 5 18.36 -16.05 9.26
C GLU A 5 18.09 -14.99 8.18
N PHE A 6 17.30 -15.33 7.16
CA PHE A 6 16.91 -14.41 6.10
C PHE A 6 16.19 -13.17 6.67
N LYS A 7 15.16 -13.38 7.50
CA LYS A 7 14.42 -12.27 8.10
C LYS A 7 15.30 -11.38 8.98
N THR A 8 16.20 -11.97 9.74
CA THR A 8 17.14 -11.23 10.59
C THR A 8 18.08 -10.38 9.74
N PHE A 9 18.64 -10.93 8.68
CA PHE A 9 19.48 -10.21 7.72
C PHE A 9 18.74 -9.09 7.02
N ILE A 10 17.61 -9.41 6.39
CA ILE A 10 16.81 -8.44 5.61
C ILE A 10 16.25 -7.33 6.50
N LYS A 11 15.92 -7.62 7.76
CA LYS A 11 15.47 -6.56 8.70
C LYS A 11 16.53 -5.48 8.89
N GLY A 12 17.81 -5.85 8.87
CA GLY A 12 18.94 -4.90 8.98
C GLY A 12 19.20 -4.06 7.73
N VAL A 13 18.61 -4.42 6.60
CA VAL A 13 18.73 -3.67 5.34
C VAL A 13 17.60 -2.64 5.25
N PRO A 14 17.88 -1.34 5.06
CA PRO A 14 16.84 -0.33 4.90
C PRO A 14 16.00 -0.61 3.65
N LYS A 15 14.70 -0.33 3.73
CA LYS A 15 13.71 -0.61 2.68
C LYS A 15 12.68 0.49 2.58
N ALA A 16 12.15 0.69 1.37
CA ALA A 16 10.93 1.47 1.15
C ALA A 16 9.72 0.53 0.98
N GLU A 17 8.54 0.98 1.39
CA GLU A 17 7.26 0.37 1.10
C GLU A 17 6.33 1.42 0.49
N LEU A 18 5.75 1.12 -0.68
CA LEU A 18 5.03 2.08 -1.51
C LEU A 18 3.55 1.76 -1.67
N HIS A 19 3.12 0.59 -1.16
CA HIS A 19 1.74 0.14 -1.27
C HIS A 19 1.30 -0.55 0.02
N ILE A 20 0.76 0.25 0.91
CA ILE A 20 0.22 -0.18 2.20
C ILE A 20 -0.93 0.76 2.61
N HIS A 21 -2.02 0.20 3.11
CA HIS A 21 -3.17 0.96 3.62
C HIS A 21 -3.02 1.19 5.12
N ILE A 22 -3.07 2.46 5.57
CA ILE A 22 -2.85 2.77 6.99
C ILE A 22 -3.89 2.14 7.91
N GLU A 23 -5.11 1.96 7.45
CA GLU A 23 -6.18 1.32 8.22
C GLU A 23 -5.92 -0.17 8.43
N ALA A 24 -5.12 -0.78 7.57
CA ALA A 24 -4.86 -2.22 7.57
C ALA A 24 -3.62 -2.65 8.38
N VAL A 25 -2.95 -1.70 9.03
CA VAL A 25 -1.80 -2.01 9.91
C VAL A 25 -2.20 -2.20 11.36
N ILE A 26 -3.48 -2.00 11.71
CA ILE A 26 -3.95 -2.03 13.09
C ILE A 26 -3.90 -3.46 13.63
N SER A 27 -2.94 -3.73 14.49
CA SER A 27 -2.79 -5.04 15.13
C SER A 27 -4.00 -5.40 16.02
N LEU A 28 -4.16 -6.67 16.37
CA LEU A 28 -5.19 -7.09 17.31
C LEU A 28 -5.13 -6.30 18.64
N ALA A 29 -3.93 -5.92 19.09
CA ALA A 29 -3.79 -5.08 20.29
C ALA A 29 -4.36 -3.66 20.07
N GLY A 30 -4.15 -3.08 18.88
CA GLY A 30 -4.75 -1.81 18.48
C GLY A 30 -6.27 -1.91 18.40
N VAL A 31 -6.78 -2.96 17.74
CA VAL A 31 -8.23 -3.24 17.62
C VAL A 31 -8.87 -3.34 19.02
N LYS A 32 -8.27 -4.11 19.95
CA LYS A 32 -8.78 -4.25 21.32
C LYS A 32 -8.86 -2.91 22.06
N LYS A 33 -7.85 -2.06 21.85
CA LYS A 33 -7.87 -0.71 22.43
C LYS A 33 -9.01 0.13 21.88
N MET A 34 -9.22 0.11 20.57
CA MET A 34 -10.31 0.85 19.92
C MET A 34 -11.68 0.29 20.31
N TYR A 35 -11.81 -1.04 20.40
CA TYR A 35 -13.02 -1.71 20.90
C TYR A 35 -13.39 -1.26 22.30
N LYS A 36 -12.41 -1.25 23.23
CA LYS A 36 -12.61 -0.76 24.61
C LYS A 36 -13.01 0.71 24.63
N ASN A 37 -12.40 1.55 23.78
CA ASN A 37 -12.77 2.97 23.67
C ASN A 37 -14.22 3.14 23.21
N ARG A 38 -14.67 2.31 22.24
CA ARG A 38 -16.02 2.40 21.67
C ARG A 38 -17.10 1.84 22.59
N PHE A 39 -16.86 0.66 23.20
CA PHE A 39 -17.90 -0.10 23.90
C PHE A 39 -17.76 -0.08 25.44
N GLY A 40 -16.70 0.51 25.98
CA GLY A 40 -16.43 0.55 27.42
C GLY A 40 -16.08 -0.81 28.05
N LYS A 41 -15.91 -1.86 27.25
CA LYS A 41 -15.61 -3.23 27.69
C LYS A 41 -14.48 -3.87 26.88
N GLU A 42 -13.87 -4.89 27.44
CA GLU A 42 -12.87 -5.68 26.73
C GLU A 42 -13.53 -6.56 25.63
N MET A 43 -12.80 -6.73 24.52
CA MET A 43 -13.20 -7.61 23.42
C MET A 43 -13.05 -9.06 23.84
N SER A 44 -14.10 -9.90 23.71
CA SER A 44 -14.05 -11.31 24.08
C SER A 44 -13.06 -12.11 23.22
N LYS A 45 -12.65 -13.30 23.70
CA LYS A 45 -11.75 -14.16 22.91
C LYS A 45 -12.40 -14.64 21.60
N GLU A 46 -13.69 -14.93 21.67
CA GLU A 46 -14.49 -15.35 20.52
C GLU A 46 -14.57 -14.26 19.47
N GLU A 47 -14.83 -13.00 19.87
CA GLU A 47 -14.83 -11.83 18.99
C GLU A 47 -13.45 -11.60 18.35
N GLN A 48 -12.36 -11.76 19.12
CA GLN A 48 -10.99 -11.63 18.63
C GLN A 48 -10.66 -12.67 17.56
N VAL A 49 -11.05 -13.92 17.77
CA VAL A 49 -10.85 -15.00 16.80
C VAL A 49 -11.70 -14.75 15.55
N ALA A 50 -12.99 -14.46 15.73
CA ALA A 50 -13.92 -14.24 14.62
C ALA A 50 -13.52 -13.08 13.71
N LEU A 51 -12.88 -12.02 14.26
CA LEU A 51 -12.47 -10.86 13.48
C LEU A 51 -11.42 -11.18 12.40
N PHE A 52 -10.52 -12.14 12.67
CA PHE A 52 -9.43 -12.49 11.75
C PHE A 52 -9.51 -13.95 11.25
N SER A 53 -10.70 -14.59 11.40
CA SER A 53 -10.98 -15.95 10.91
C SER A 53 -11.82 -15.87 9.64
N TYR A 54 -11.18 -15.54 8.51
CA TYR A 54 -11.78 -15.51 7.19
C TYR A 54 -10.82 -16.18 6.19
N GLU A 55 -11.40 -16.75 5.13
CA GLU A 55 -10.66 -17.52 4.12
C GLU A 55 -10.83 -16.96 2.70
N ASP A 56 -11.66 -15.92 2.55
CA ASP A 56 -11.97 -15.33 1.26
C ASP A 56 -12.08 -13.80 1.32
N LEU A 57 -12.24 -13.19 0.15
CA LEU A 57 -12.35 -11.74 -0.01
C LEU A 57 -13.55 -11.16 0.75
N ASN A 58 -14.70 -11.86 0.76
CA ASN A 58 -15.89 -11.35 1.45
C ASN A 58 -15.69 -11.31 2.96
N GLY A 59 -15.11 -12.35 3.54
CA GLY A 59 -14.76 -12.39 4.96
C GLY A 59 -13.74 -11.31 5.33
N PHE A 60 -12.73 -11.08 4.49
CA PHE A 60 -11.79 -9.97 4.66
C PHE A 60 -12.50 -8.60 4.66
N ILE A 61 -13.35 -8.33 3.67
CA ILE A 61 -14.10 -7.06 3.59
C ILE A 61 -14.94 -6.85 4.85
N GLN A 62 -15.64 -7.87 5.34
CA GLN A 62 -16.42 -7.79 6.58
C GLN A 62 -15.55 -7.50 7.82
N ALA A 63 -14.38 -8.11 7.90
CA ALA A 63 -13.42 -7.85 8.98
C ALA A 63 -12.90 -6.41 8.92
N PHE A 64 -12.53 -5.94 7.74
CA PHE A 64 -12.05 -4.58 7.48
C PHE A 64 -13.12 -3.54 7.90
N LEU A 65 -14.37 -3.72 7.45
CA LEU A 65 -15.49 -2.85 7.82
C LEU A 65 -15.74 -2.84 9.33
N LYS A 66 -15.66 -4.01 10.01
CA LYS A 66 -15.76 -4.08 11.48
C LYS A 66 -14.67 -3.26 12.18
N VAL A 67 -13.43 -3.30 11.66
CA VAL A 67 -12.34 -2.47 12.22
C VAL A 67 -12.59 -0.99 11.96
N GLN A 68 -13.04 -0.62 10.76
CA GLN A 68 -13.42 0.78 10.46
C GLN A 68 -14.56 1.26 11.35
N ASP A 69 -15.50 0.39 11.73
CA ASP A 69 -16.59 0.73 12.64
C ASP A 69 -16.14 1.05 14.06
N LEU A 70 -14.96 0.61 14.47
CA LEU A 70 -14.41 0.93 15.79
C LEU A 70 -13.97 2.39 15.93
N PHE A 71 -13.79 3.11 14.83
CA PHE A 71 -13.43 4.52 14.88
C PHE A 71 -14.64 5.36 15.35
N VAL A 72 -14.47 6.07 16.45
CA VAL A 72 -15.49 6.96 17.05
C VAL A 72 -15.15 8.43 16.90
N SER A 73 -13.88 8.73 16.63
CA SER A 73 -13.41 10.10 16.39
C SER A 73 -12.08 10.08 15.62
N GLU A 74 -11.69 11.25 15.10
CA GLU A 74 -10.40 11.43 14.42
C GLU A 74 -9.21 11.06 15.32
N LYS A 75 -9.36 11.13 16.64
CA LYS A 75 -8.30 10.76 17.62
C LYS A 75 -7.90 9.29 17.53
N ASP A 76 -8.75 8.43 16.98
CA ASP A 76 -8.45 6.99 16.83
C ASP A 76 -7.33 6.75 15.82
N PHE A 77 -7.08 7.70 14.90
CA PHE A 77 -5.91 7.66 14.02
C PHE A 77 -4.57 7.71 14.78
N ASN A 78 -4.53 8.17 16.04
CA ASN A 78 -3.33 8.02 16.86
C ASN A 78 -2.97 6.55 17.13
N VAL A 79 -3.97 5.66 17.19
CA VAL A 79 -3.73 4.21 17.31
C VAL A 79 -3.17 3.67 16.00
N VAL A 80 -3.75 4.07 14.86
CA VAL A 80 -3.30 3.68 13.52
C VAL A 80 -1.82 4.00 13.33
N PHE A 81 -1.43 5.27 13.52
CA PHE A 81 -0.04 5.69 13.33
C PHE A 81 0.94 5.05 14.32
N LYS A 82 0.49 4.74 15.54
CA LYS A 82 1.30 3.97 16.49
C LYS A 82 1.54 2.53 16.01
N GLU A 83 0.53 1.90 15.44
CA GLU A 83 0.67 0.55 14.88
C GLU A 83 1.49 0.57 13.58
N LEU A 84 1.30 1.58 12.73
CA LEU A 84 2.13 1.80 11.53
C LEU A 84 3.62 1.97 11.90
N GLU A 85 3.95 2.83 12.89
CA GLU A 85 5.33 2.97 13.39
C GLU A 85 5.93 1.62 13.79
N LYS A 86 5.17 0.83 14.57
CA LYS A 86 5.63 -0.49 15.01
C LYS A 86 5.88 -1.43 13.84
N TYR A 87 4.98 -1.42 12.86
CA TYR A 87 5.08 -2.23 11.67
C TYR A 87 6.34 -1.86 10.86
N LEU A 88 6.52 -0.59 10.54
CA LEU A 88 7.64 -0.09 9.75
C LEU A 88 8.99 -0.41 10.43
N VAL A 89 9.13 -0.11 11.72
CA VAL A 89 10.36 -0.37 12.48
C VAL A 89 10.67 -1.88 12.56
N ARG A 90 9.65 -2.72 12.79
CA ARG A 90 9.84 -4.19 12.85
C ARG A 90 10.29 -4.79 11.53
N ASN A 91 9.93 -4.18 10.43
CA ASN A 91 10.30 -4.63 9.09
C ASN A 91 11.57 -3.96 8.54
N GLY A 92 12.17 -3.00 9.26
CA GLY A 92 13.34 -2.24 8.81
C GLY A 92 13.03 -1.33 7.62
N ILE A 93 11.82 -0.75 7.61
CA ILE A 93 11.36 0.20 6.61
C ILE A 93 11.69 1.61 7.11
N ASP A 94 12.45 2.38 6.35
CA ASP A 94 12.86 3.75 6.69
C ASP A 94 12.16 4.82 5.83
N TYR A 95 11.46 4.39 4.76
CA TYR A 95 10.62 5.24 3.94
C TYR A 95 9.31 4.51 3.56
N CYS A 96 8.19 5.21 3.64
CA CYS A 96 6.88 4.64 3.35
C CYS A 96 6.00 5.65 2.61
N GLU A 97 5.32 5.21 1.56
CA GLU A 97 4.22 5.92 0.91
C GLU A 97 2.95 5.09 1.13
N ALA A 98 2.07 5.58 2.01
CA ALA A 98 0.92 4.82 2.46
C ALA A 98 -0.40 5.44 1.98
N PHE A 99 -1.37 4.60 1.62
CA PHE A 99 -2.72 5.04 1.28
C PHE A 99 -3.55 5.31 2.52
N PHE A 100 -4.44 6.29 2.43
CA PHE A 100 -5.55 6.49 3.37
C PHE A 100 -6.84 6.82 2.60
N ALA A 101 -7.97 6.27 3.03
CA ALA A 101 -9.26 6.41 2.36
C ALA A 101 -10.24 7.24 3.22
N PRO A 102 -10.39 8.58 3.00
CA PRO A 102 -11.15 9.45 3.90
C PRO A 102 -12.66 9.23 3.84
N THR A 103 -13.21 8.77 2.73
CA THR A 103 -14.65 8.77 2.47
C THR A 103 -15.48 8.07 3.55
N ALA A 104 -15.04 6.89 4.01
CA ALA A 104 -15.77 6.14 5.03
C ALA A 104 -15.88 6.91 6.35
N PHE A 105 -14.85 7.65 6.71
CA PHE A 105 -14.80 8.49 7.92
C PHE A 105 -15.59 9.79 7.75
N LEU A 106 -15.50 10.44 6.59
CA LEU A 106 -16.28 11.63 6.26
C LEU A 106 -17.78 11.34 6.33
N LYS A 107 -18.24 10.18 5.85
CA LYS A 107 -19.63 9.73 5.96
C LYS A 107 -20.07 9.48 7.41
N LYS A 108 -19.14 9.23 8.32
CA LYS A 108 -19.39 9.15 9.77
C LYS A 108 -19.36 10.51 10.46
N GLY A 109 -19.16 11.61 9.71
CA GLY A 109 -19.13 12.97 10.23
C GLY A 109 -17.74 13.40 10.74
N PHE A 110 -16.66 12.66 10.42
CA PHE A 110 -15.32 13.08 10.76
C PHE A 110 -14.90 14.31 9.95
N SER A 111 -14.13 15.19 10.57
CA SER A 111 -13.57 16.35 9.90
C SER A 111 -12.27 15.97 9.17
N TYR A 112 -12.24 16.21 7.85
CA TYR A 112 -11.01 16.00 7.05
C TYR A 112 -9.84 16.79 7.62
N LYS A 113 -10.05 18.08 7.94
CA LYS A 113 -9.01 18.93 8.54
C LYS A 113 -8.42 18.31 9.82
N LYS A 114 -9.28 17.85 10.74
CA LYS A 114 -8.80 17.24 11.99
C LYS A 114 -8.05 15.92 11.75
N MET A 115 -8.47 15.11 10.77
CA MET A 115 -7.72 13.90 10.39
C MET A 115 -6.32 14.28 9.92
N VAL A 116 -6.21 15.21 8.99
CA VAL A 116 -4.93 15.64 8.41
C VAL A 116 -4.02 16.29 9.47
N ASP A 117 -4.54 17.11 10.37
CA ASP A 117 -3.79 17.69 11.49
C ASP A 117 -3.19 16.59 12.39
N ILE A 118 -3.94 15.51 12.64
CA ILE A 118 -3.45 14.35 13.41
C ILE A 118 -2.40 13.59 12.62
N PHE A 119 -2.59 13.38 11.31
CA PHE A 119 -1.65 12.69 10.44
C PHE A 119 -0.29 13.40 10.48
N HIS A 120 -0.26 14.69 10.19
CA HIS A 120 0.95 15.50 10.22
C HIS A 120 1.66 15.40 11.57
N LYS A 121 0.95 15.60 12.68
CA LYS A 121 1.50 15.48 14.04
C LYS A 121 2.14 14.11 14.29
N GLN A 122 1.46 13.02 13.87
CA GLN A 122 1.97 11.67 14.10
C GLN A 122 3.16 11.33 13.19
N ILE A 123 3.13 11.75 11.94
CA ILE A 123 4.23 11.56 10.99
C ILE A 123 5.48 12.27 11.48
N THR A 124 5.37 13.53 11.90
CA THR A 124 6.48 14.30 12.50
C THR A 124 7.04 13.57 13.73
N ARG A 125 6.19 13.15 14.65
CA ARG A 125 6.60 12.39 15.84
C ARG A 125 7.34 11.08 15.47
N ILE A 126 6.85 10.35 14.48
CA ILE A 126 7.48 9.10 14.02
C ILE A 126 8.85 9.39 13.42
N LYS A 127 8.96 10.45 12.61
CA LYS A 127 10.23 10.87 12.02
C LYS A 127 11.26 11.22 13.08
N GLU A 128 10.88 11.99 14.08
CA GLU A 128 11.76 12.39 15.18
C GLU A 128 12.20 11.19 16.03
N LYS A 129 11.27 10.28 16.35
CA LYS A 129 11.52 9.17 17.26
C LYS A 129 12.21 7.98 16.61
N SER A 130 11.80 7.63 15.40
CA SER A 130 12.19 6.36 14.73
C SER A 130 13.01 6.58 13.47
N GLY A 131 13.17 7.83 13.01
CA GLY A 131 13.88 8.15 11.77
C GLY A 131 13.12 7.80 10.49
N VAL A 132 11.92 7.20 10.61
CA VAL A 132 11.11 6.74 9.46
C VAL A 132 10.42 7.93 8.80
N THR A 133 10.55 8.06 7.49
CA THR A 133 9.81 9.04 6.68
C THR A 133 8.53 8.40 6.16
N ILE A 134 7.39 9.05 6.37
CA ILE A 134 6.10 8.61 5.86
C ILE A 134 5.54 9.72 4.99
N LYS A 135 5.07 9.35 3.79
CA LYS A 135 4.25 10.17 2.90
C LYS A 135 2.91 9.47 2.67
N LEU A 136 1.90 10.24 2.37
CA LEU A 136 0.54 9.73 2.19
C LEU A 136 0.03 9.96 0.77
N LEU A 137 -0.74 9.01 0.28
CA LEU A 137 -1.53 9.09 -0.94
C LEU A 137 -3.00 8.98 -0.55
N MET A 138 -3.81 9.96 -0.92
CA MET A 138 -5.23 9.93 -0.62
C MET A 138 -5.96 9.04 -1.62
N ASP A 139 -6.46 7.90 -1.16
CA ASP A 139 -7.32 7.03 -1.98
C ASP A 139 -8.70 7.68 -2.16
N VAL A 140 -9.01 8.07 -3.39
CA VAL A 140 -10.30 8.68 -3.73
C VAL A 140 -11.42 7.65 -3.87
N SER A 141 -11.07 6.37 -3.87
CA SER A 141 -11.91 5.17 -3.84
C SER A 141 -12.97 5.03 -4.94
N ARG A 142 -12.82 3.98 -5.74
CA ARG A 142 -13.79 3.60 -6.78
C ARG A 142 -15.17 3.29 -6.23
N THR A 143 -15.24 2.83 -4.98
CA THR A 143 -16.48 2.40 -4.33
C THR A 143 -17.55 3.50 -4.24
N PHE A 144 -17.12 4.76 -4.26
CA PHE A 144 -18.02 5.90 -4.03
C PHE A 144 -18.25 6.78 -5.26
N GLY A 145 -17.67 6.44 -6.40
CA GLY A 145 -17.84 7.11 -7.69
C GLY A 145 -17.04 8.40 -7.87
N CYS A 146 -16.99 8.88 -9.11
CA CYS A 146 -16.15 10.01 -9.51
C CYS A 146 -16.53 11.33 -8.83
N GLU A 147 -17.82 11.59 -8.61
CA GLU A 147 -18.25 12.80 -7.87
C GLU A 147 -17.68 12.84 -6.44
N ASN A 148 -17.66 11.68 -5.76
CA ASN A 148 -17.05 11.60 -4.44
C ASN A 148 -15.55 11.76 -4.50
N ALA A 149 -14.90 11.20 -5.53
CA ALA A 149 -13.47 11.39 -5.76
C ALA A 149 -13.12 12.87 -5.94
N MET A 150 -13.91 13.61 -6.70
CA MET A 150 -13.75 15.05 -6.88
C MET A 150 -13.94 15.81 -5.55
N LYS A 151 -14.97 15.47 -4.76
CA LYS A 151 -15.18 16.08 -3.42
C LYS A 151 -14.00 15.84 -2.49
N ASN A 152 -13.43 14.63 -2.50
CA ASN A 152 -12.21 14.33 -1.71
C ASN A 152 -11.03 15.17 -2.19
N TYR A 153 -10.87 15.31 -3.50
CA TYR A 153 -9.80 16.11 -4.08
C TYR A 153 -9.92 17.61 -3.70
N GLU A 154 -11.13 18.17 -3.70
CA GLU A 154 -11.35 19.54 -3.23
C GLU A 154 -11.02 19.70 -1.74
N LEU A 155 -11.30 18.70 -0.90
CA LEU A 155 -10.88 18.71 0.51
C LEU A 155 -9.34 18.70 0.66
N LEU A 156 -8.64 17.91 -0.18
CA LEU A 156 -7.18 17.91 -0.21
C LEU A 156 -6.61 19.29 -0.53
N LYS A 157 -7.20 20.00 -1.49
CA LYS A 157 -6.80 21.37 -1.86
C LYS A 157 -7.13 22.39 -0.76
N GLN A 158 -8.31 22.25 -0.14
CA GLN A 158 -8.75 23.16 0.91
C GLN A 158 -7.91 23.03 2.19
N TYR A 159 -7.41 21.84 2.49
CA TYR A 159 -6.62 21.55 3.70
C TYR A 159 -5.28 20.88 3.33
N PRO A 160 -4.37 21.63 2.71
CA PRO A 160 -3.11 21.08 2.26
C PRO A 160 -2.24 20.60 3.43
N CYS A 161 -1.52 19.51 3.22
CA CYS A 161 -0.59 18.94 4.16
C CYS A 161 0.64 18.44 3.39
N GLU A 162 1.83 18.84 3.82
CA GLU A 162 3.10 18.47 3.15
C GLU A 162 3.40 16.96 3.17
N ASP A 163 2.73 16.22 4.04
CA ASP A 163 2.88 14.77 4.09
C ASP A 163 2.00 14.05 3.08
N ILE A 164 0.98 14.70 2.52
CA ILE A 164 0.13 14.14 1.46
C ILE A 164 0.72 14.60 0.13
N ILE A 165 1.18 13.64 -0.67
CA ILE A 165 1.95 13.93 -1.90
C ILE A 165 1.19 13.62 -3.18
N GLY A 166 0.01 13.01 -3.08
CA GLY A 166 -0.76 12.62 -4.27
C GLY A 166 -2.07 11.96 -3.95
N ILE A 167 -2.70 11.45 -4.99
CA ILE A 167 -3.94 10.69 -4.92
C ILE A 167 -3.75 9.28 -5.49
N GLY A 168 -4.55 8.35 -4.96
CA GLY A 168 -4.63 6.98 -5.43
C GLY A 168 -6.05 6.61 -5.86
N LEU A 169 -6.19 5.55 -6.64
CA LEU A 169 -7.47 4.96 -7.02
C LEU A 169 -7.52 3.49 -6.60
N GLY A 170 -8.12 3.20 -5.46
CA GLY A 170 -8.35 1.84 -4.96
C GLY A 170 -9.83 1.47 -4.90
N GLY A 171 -10.13 0.28 -4.38
CA GLY A 171 -11.48 -0.26 -4.24
C GLY A 171 -11.89 -1.18 -5.38
N ALA A 172 -13.19 -1.52 -5.47
CA ALA A 172 -13.71 -2.56 -6.37
C ALA A 172 -13.47 -2.23 -7.86
N GLU A 173 -12.43 -2.80 -8.44
CA GLU A 173 -11.94 -2.51 -9.78
C GLU A 173 -13.00 -2.76 -10.86
N ALA A 174 -13.73 -3.87 -10.76
CA ALA A 174 -14.78 -4.24 -11.72
C ALA A 174 -16.01 -3.31 -11.70
N LYS A 175 -16.19 -2.50 -10.64
CA LYS A 175 -17.36 -1.61 -10.48
C LYS A 175 -17.06 -0.15 -10.78
N GLY A 176 -15.79 0.24 -10.87
CA GLY A 176 -15.37 1.62 -11.13
C GLY A 176 -14.18 1.64 -12.08
N PRO A 177 -14.40 1.49 -13.40
CA PRO A 177 -13.33 1.55 -14.40
C PRO A 177 -12.50 2.82 -14.28
N ALA A 178 -11.18 2.71 -14.40
CA ALA A 178 -10.25 3.82 -14.18
C ALA A 178 -10.58 5.06 -15.02
N LYS A 179 -10.99 4.88 -16.29
CA LYS A 179 -11.38 5.97 -17.19
C LYS A 179 -12.47 6.90 -16.65
N GLU A 180 -13.35 6.42 -15.80
CA GLU A 180 -14.41 7.26 -15.19
C GLU A 180 -13.83 8.31 -14.23
N TYR A 181 -12.60 8.13 -13.75
CA TYR A 181 -11.91 9.02 -12.83
C TYR A 181 -10.92 9.97 -13.54
N GLU A 182 -10.85 9.92 -14.87
CA GLU A 182 -9.99 10.80 -15.68
C GLU A 182 -10.08 12.27 -15.26
N PRO A 183 -11.28 12.88 -15.06
CA PRO A 183 -11.35 14.30 -14.74
C PRO A 183 -10.60 14.69 -13.47
N VAL A 184 -10.71 13.90 -12.39
CA VAL A 184 -10.04 14.20 -11.12
C VAL A 184 -8.54 13.95 -11.20
N PHE A 185 -8.11 12.88 -11.88
CA PHE A 185 -6.70 12.54 -12.00
C PHE A 185 -5.93 13.49 -12.92
N GLN A 186 -6.53 13.89 -14.05
CA GLN A 186 -5.93 14.89 -14.94
C GLN A 186 -5.81 16.26 -14.26
N LEU A 187 -6.82 16.63 -13.44
CA LEU A 187 -6.75 17.86 -12.65
C LEU A 187 -5.62 17.78 -11.61
N ALA A 188 -5.54 16.68 -10.87
CA ALA A 188 -4.49 16.47 -9.87
C ALA A 188 -3.09 16.56 -10.50
N LYS A 189 -2.86 15.89 -11.64
CA LYS A 189 -1.60 15.98 -12.37
C LYS A 189 -1.26 17.39 -12.82
N LYS A 190 -2.25 18.10 -13.38
CA LYS A 190 -2.07 19.51 -13.82
C LYS A 190 -1.67 20.41 -12.64
N GLU A 191 -2.14 20.13 -11.44
CA GLU A 191 -1.82 20.86 -10.22
C GLU A 191 -0.55 20.35 -9.51
N GLY A 192 0.16 19.36 -10.09
CA GLY A 192 1.46 18.88 -9.61
C GLY A 192 1.39 17.75 -8.56
N TRP A 193 0.23 17.14 -8.36
CA TRP A 193 0.09 15.99 -7.47
C TRP A 193 0.51 14.70 -8.15
N HIS A 194 1.13 13.79 -7.38
CA HIS A 194 1.40 12.44 -7.85
C HIS A 194 0.10 11.62 -7.96
N VAL A 195 0.06 10.70 -8.92
CA VAL A 195 -1.11 9.87 -9.16
C VAL A 195 -0.73 8.39 -9.32
N VAL A 196 -1.43 7.53 -8.59
CA VAL A 196 -1.22 6.07 -8.55
C VAL A 196 -2.58 5.38 -8.71
N ALA A 197 -2.63 4.20 -9.30
CA ALA A 197 -3.88 3.46 -9.44
C ALA A 197 -3.68 1.96 -9.20
N HIS A 198 -4.56 1.34 -8.38
CA HIS A 198 -4.73 -0.10 -8.37
C HIS A 198 -5.34 -0.51 -9.72
N ALA A 199 -4.68 -1.40 -10.43
CA ALA A 199 -5.17 -1.85 -11.74
C ALA A 199 -4.65 -3.24 -12.08
N GLY A 200 -5.46 -4.03 -12.79
CA GLY A 200 -5.11 -5.38 -13.17
C GLY A 200 -4.99 -6.34 -11.99
N GLU A 201 -5.72 -6.11 -10.93
CA GLU A 201 -5.83 -6.99 -9.77
C GLU A 201 -6.97 -8.01 -9.96
N ASP A 202 -8.17 -7.51 -10.23
CA ASP A 202 -9.41 -8.28 -10.34
C ASP A 202 -9.93 -8.40 -11.78
N VAL A 203 -9.57 -7.46 -12.65
CA VAL A 203 -9.97 -7.40 -14.05
C VAL A 203 -8.76 -7.48 -14.98
N GLY A 204 -8.98 -7.43 -16.29
CA GLY A 204 -7.95 -7.64 -17.29
C GLY A 204 -6.98 -6.45 -17.48
N PRO A 205 -6.06 -6.57 -18.46
CA PRO A 205 -5.05 -5.57 -18.74
C PRO A 205 -5.62 -4.23 -19.21
N GLU A 206 -6.88 -4.18 -19.65
CA GLU A 206 -7.59 -2.96 -20.02
C GLU A 206 -7.64 -1.94 -18.87
N SER A 207 -7.75 -2.39 -17.64
CA SER A 207 -7.72 -1.51 -16.47
C SER A 207 -6.36 -0.84 -16.28
N ILE A 208 -5.28 -1.56 -16.59
CA ILE A 208 -3.92 -1.01 -16.55
C ILE A 208 -3.76 0.02 -17.66
N TRP A 209 -4.23 -0.29 -18.87
CA TRP A 209 -4.23 0.67 -19.99
C TRP A 209 -5.01 1.94 -19.66
N ASP A 210 -6.22 1.83 -19.11
CA ASP A 210 -7.02 2.98 -18.70
C ASP A 210 -6.29 3.80 -17.63
N SER A 211 -5.63 3.14 -16.68
CA SER A 211 -4.85 3.84 -15.64
C SER A 211 -3.66 4.60 -16.22
N ILE A 212 -2.99 4.05 -17.22
CA ILE A 212 -1.88 4.72 -17.92
C ILE A 212 -2.39 5.87 -18.80
N ASN A 213 -3.39 5.62 -19.64
CA ASN A 213 -3.79 6.51 -20.70
C ASN A 213 -4.76 7.61 -20.25
N CYS A 214 -5.71 7.28 -19.36
CA CYS A 214 -6.72 8.22 -18.88
C CYS A 214 -6.29 8.91 -17.59
N LEU A 215 -5.74 8.16 -16.63
CA LEU A 215 -5.32 8.76 -15.35
C LEU A 215 -3.91 9.35 -15.43
N GLY A 216 -3.06 8.84 -16.33
CA GLY A 216 -1.64 9.15 -16.39
C GLY A 216 -0.91 8.68 -15.14
N ALA A 217 -1.29 7.51 -14.62
CA ALA A 217 -0.71 6.91 -13.43
C ALA A 217 0.82 6.79 -13.54
N GLU A 218 1.51 7.18 -12.48
CA GLU A 218 2.98 7.15 -12.38
C GLU A 218 3.47 5.81 -11.80
N ARG A 219 2.56 5.05 -11.17
CA ARG A 219 2.76 3.67 -10.70
C ARG A 219 1.44 2.92 -10.78
N ILE A 220 1.53 1.60 -10.94
CA ILE A 220 0.38 0.70 -10.97
C ILE A 220 0.43 -0.23 -9.74
N GLY A 221 -0.59 -0.16 -8.89
CA GLY A 221 -0.81 -1.13 -7.84
C GLY A 221 -1.22 -2.48 -8.43
N HIS A 222 -0.66 -3.57 -7.91
CA HIS A 222 -0.84 -4.97 -8.29
C HIS A 222 -0.37 -5.33 -9.70
N GLY A 223 -1.02 -4.87 -10.77
CA GLY A 223 -0.62 -5.12 -12.16
C GLY A 223 -0.57 -6.59 -12.57
N VAL A 224 -1.29 -7.47 -11.85
CA VAL A 224 -1.15 -8.93 -11.96
C VAL A 224 -1.52 -9.44 -13.35
N THR A 225 -2.50 -8.81 -14.02
CA THR A 225 -3.01 -9.25 -15.33
C THR A 225 -2.22 -8.70 -16.52
N ALA A 226 -1.17 -7.88 -16.30
CA ALA A 226 -0.39 -7.30 -17.40
C ALA A 226 0.15 -8.36 -18.37
N TYR A 227 0.48 -9.59 -17.90
CA TYR A 227 0.99 -10.67 -18.76
C TYR A 227 0.00 -11.15 -19.82
N GLN A 228 -1.27 -10.79 -19.74
CA GLN A 228 -2.33 -11.19 -20.67
C GLN A 228 -2.29 -10.36 -21.96
N ASP A 229 -1.57 -9.22 -21.98
CA ASP A 229 -1.38 -8.36 -23.13
C ASP A 229 0.12 -8.07 -23.36
N GLN A 230 0.68 -8.67 -24.43
CA GLN A 230 2.11 -8.50 -24.74
C GLN A 230 2.46 -7.03 -25.06
N LYS A 231 1.55 -6.26 -25.69
CA LYS A 231 1.79 -4.84 -25.97
C LYS A 231 1.91 -4.03 -24.69
N LEU A 232 1.09 -4.36 -23.67
CA LEU A 232 1.19 -3.75 -22.35
C LEU A 232 2.53 -4.09 -21.69
N VAL A 233 2.93 -5.36 -21.72
CA VAL A 233 4.24 -5.79 -21.19
C VAL A 233 5.38 -5.02 -21.86
N ASP A 234 5.37 -4.91 -23.18
CA ASP A 234 6.40 -4.18 -23.94
C ASP A 234 6.42 -2.69 -23.57
N GLN A 235 5.25 -2.09 -23.38
CA GLN A 235 5.11 -0.69 -22.93
C GLN A 235 5.69 -0.51 -21.53
N LEU A 236 5.36 -1.38 -20.58
CA LEU A 236 5.84 -1.34 -19.19
C LEU A 236 7.37 -1.53 -19.12
N ILE A 237 7.92 -2.41 -19.95
CA ILE A 237 9.39 -2.60 -20.07
C ILE A 237 10.04 -1.32 -20.61
N LYS A 238 9.48 -0.74 -21.67
CA LYS A 238 10.01 0.45 -22.35
C LYS A 238 9.97 1.69 -21.46
N THR A 239 8.85 1.93 -20.78
CA THR A 239 8.65 3.13 -19.95
C THR A 239 9.23 3.01 -18.57
N LYS A 240 9.54 1.80 -18.11
CA LYS A 240 9.91 1.50 -16.72
C LYS A 240 8.88 1.97 -15.71
N LEU A 241 7.60 2.02 -16.12
CA LEU A 241 6.50 2.33 -15.20
C LEU A 241 6.47 1.30 -14.07
N PRO A 242 6.58 1.71 -12.79
CA PRO A 242 6.67 0.78 -11.69
C PRO A 242 5.36 0.04 -11.44
N ILE A 243 5.48 -1.25 -11.07
CA ILE A 243 4.38 -2.08 -10.59
C ILE A 243 4.62 -2.44 -9.14
N GLU A 244 3.64 -2.13 -8.30
CA GLU A 244 3.65 -2.37 -6.85
C GLU A 244 3.03 -3.74 -6.56
N ILE A 245 3.86 -4.76 -6.44
CA ILE A 245 3.45 -6.15 -6.29
C ILE A 245 3.15 -6.49 -4.83
N CYS A 246 1.98 -7.07 -4.58
CA CYS A 246 1.49 -7.51 -3.27
C CYS A 246 1.17 -9.01 -3.33
N ILE A 247 2.19 -9.90 -3.21
CA ILE A 247 2.07 -11.33 -3.53
C ILE A 247 1.03 -12.03 -2.65
N THR A 248 1.08 -11.81 -1.33
CA THR A 248 0.13 -12.45 -0.41
C THR A 248 -1.29 -11.95 -0.64
N SER A 249 -1.51 -10.66 -0.83
CA SER A 249 -2.81 -10.09 -1.18
C SER A 249 -3.37 -10.75 -2.44
N ASN A 250 -2.62 -10.75 -3.53
CA ASN A 250 -3.05 -11.31 -4.81
C ASN A 250 -3.36 -12.82 -4.75
N THR A 251 -2.64 -13.56 -3.89
CA THR A 251 -2.93 -15.00 -3.68
C THR A 251 -4.06 -15.25 -2.69
N PHE A 252 -4.36 -14.29 -1.82
CA PHE A 252 -5.48 -14.36 -0.91
C PHE A 252 -6.82 -14.11 -1.64
N THR A 253 -6.90 -13.07 -2.47
CA THR A 253 -8.09 -12.77 -3.28
C THR A 253 -8.39 -13.89 -4.28
N LYS A 254 -7.37 -14.63 -4.73
CA LYS A 254 -7.45 -15.78 -5.66
C LYS A 254 -8.17 -15.47 -6.98
N LYS A 255 -8.30 -14.21 -7.35
CA LYS A 255 -8.96 -13.82 -8.61
C LYS A 255 -8.14 -14.25 -9.81
N VAL A 256 -6.87 -13.88 -9.84
CA VAL A 256 -5.94 -14.16 -10.93
C VAL A 256 -4.89 -15.19 -10.51
N VAL A 257 -4.30 -15.03 -9.33
CA VAL A 257 -3.22 -15.89 -8.81
C VAL A 257 -3.73 -16.72 -7.65
N LYS A 258 -3.67 -18.05 -7.78
CA LYS A 258 -4.11 -18.97 -6.72
C LYS A 258 -3.01 -19.38 -5.75
N LEU A 259 -1.77 -19.35 -6.17
CA LEU A 259 -0.61 -19.77 -5.37
C LEU A 259 0.60 -18.89 -5.70
N ALA A 260 1.35 -18.49 -4.68
CA ALA A 260 2.52 -17.59 -4.82
C ALA A 260 3.54 -18.06 -5.87
N ARG A 261 3.77 -19.37 -6.01
CA ARG A 261 4.70 -19.92 -7.02
C ARG A 261 4.29 -19.66 -8.48
N PHE A 262 3.03 -19.29 -8.71
CA PHE A 262 2.50 -18.93 -10.04
C PHE A 262 2.31 -17.43 -10.21
N HIS A 263 2.76 -16.63 -9.25
CA HIS A 263 2.67 -15.18 -9.34
C HIS A 263 3.55 -14.66 -10.49
N PRO A 264 3.05 -13.77 -11.36
CA PRO A 264 3.76 -13.34 -12.56
C PRO A 264 5.00 -12.48 -12.27
N VAL A 265 5.21 -12.02 -11.04
CA VAL A 265 6.33 -11.12 -10.68
C VAL A 265 7.71 -11.67 -11.08
N ARG A 266 7.94 -13.00 -11.00
CA ARG A 266 9.20 -13.59 -11.45
C ARG A 266 9.41 -13.34 -12.96
N LYS A 267 8.39 -13.63 -13.76
CA LYS A 267 8.39 -13.37 -15.20
C LYS A 267 8.57 -11.89 -15.52
N TYR A 268 7.87 -11.01 -14.80
CA TYR A 268 7.99 -9.56 -14.98
C TYR A 268 9.40 -9.05 -14.72
N TYR A 269 10.00 -9.50 -13.62
CA TYR A 269 11.38 -9.16 -13.29
C TYR A 269 12.36 -9.64 -14.36
N ASP A 270 12.24 -10.90 -14.81
CA ASP A 270 13.10 -11.49 -15.84
C ASP A 270 13.00 -10.78 -17.19
N GLN A 271 11.81 -10.25 -17.52
CA GLN A 271 11.58 -9.45 -18.72
C GLN A 271 12.05 -7.99 -18.56
N GLY A 272 12.54 -7.60 -17.39
CA GLY A 272 13.06 -6.25 -17.14
C GLY A 272 11.98 -5.20 -16.85
N MET A 273 10.77 -5.59 -16.45
CA MET A 273 9.78 -4.64 -15.91
C MET A 273 10.25 -4.08 -14.57
N MET A 274 9.89 -2.84 -14.26
CA MET A 274 10.16 -2.24 -12.96
C MET A 274 9.14 -2.74 -11.95
N VAL A 275 9.54 -3.64 -11.06
CA VAL A 275 8.67 -4.21 -10.02
C VAL A 275 9.26 -3.94 -8.65
N CYS A 276 8.41 -3.62 -7.67
CA CYS A 276 8.74 -3.52 -6.25
C CYS A 276 7.76 -4.33 -5.41
N ILE A 277 8.20 -4.79 -4.24
CA ILE A 277 7.43 -5.67 -3.36
C ILE A 277 6.81 -4.84 -2.24
N ASN A 278 5.55 -5.11 -1.95
CA ASN A 278 4.74 -4.41 -0.96
C ASN A 278 3.80 -5.40 -0.25
N THR A 279 3.05 -4.96 0.76
CA THR A 279 2.19 -5.85 1.57
C THR A 279 0.70 -5.59 1.47
N ASP A 280 0.29 -4.40 0.99
CA ASP A 280 -1.12 -4.00 0.88
C ASP A 280 -1.80 -3.87 2.26
N ASP A 281 -2.48 -4.90 2.74
CA ASP A 281 -3.18 -4.97 4.02
C ASP A 281 -2.52 -6.00 4.97
N PRO A 282 -1.32 -5.72 5.54
CA PRO A 282 -0.46 -6.74 6.14
C PRO A 282 -1.09 -7.49 7.32
N VAL A 283 -1.86 -6.81 8.19
CA VAL A 283 -2.47 -7.48 9.34
C VAL A 283 -3.60 -8.40 8.90
N PHE A 284 -4.39 -7.95 7.93
CA PHE A 284 -5.52 -8.73 7.41
C PHE A 284 -5.06 -9.93 6.59
N PHE A 285 -4.03 -9.78 5.77
CA PHE A 285 -3.46 -10.89 4.99
C PHE A 285 -2.41 -11.70 5.76
N LYS A 286 -2.19 -11.38 7.04
CA LYS A 286 -1.26 -12.10 7.95
C LYS A 286 0.15 -12.20 7.36
N THR A 287 0.62 -11.12 6.72
CA THR A 287 1.92 -11.01 6.10
C THR A 287 2.72 -9.83 6.65
N THR A 288 3.99 -9.76 6.30
CA THR A 288 4.89 -8.65 6.56
C THR A 288 5.82 -8.46 5.38
N MET A 289 6.45 -7.29 5.23
CA MET A 289 7.46 -7.07 4.19
C MET A 289 8.55 -8.15 4.19
N LEU A 290 8.96 -8.61 5.38
CA LEU A 290 9.94 -9.69 5.50
C LEU A 290 9.40 -11.05 5.03
N ASP A 291 8.08 -11.29 5.15
CA ASP A 291 7.43 -12.48 4.61
C ASP A 291 7.29 -12.42 3.11
N GLU A 292 6.90 -11.28 2.55
CA GLU A 292 6.80 -11.07 1.10
C GLU A 292 8.15 -11.33 0.40
N LEU A 293 9.23 -10.74 0.92
CA LEU A 293 10.58 -10.98 0.40
C LEU A 293 11.03 -12.44 0.58
N TRP A 294 10.63 -13.11 1.67
CA TRP A 294 10.88 -14.54 1.83
C TRP A 294 10.11 -15.38 0.81
N ILE A 295 8.88 -15.02 0.47
CA ILE A 295 8.09 -15.67 -0.59
C ILE A 295 8.81 -15.56 -1.94
N CYS A 296 9.42 -14.41 -2.24
CA CYS A 296 10.23 -14.22 -3.44
C CYS A 296 11.36 -15.26 -3.50
N VAL A 297 12.11 -15.47 -2.40
CA VAL A 297 13.20 -16.47 -2.36
C VAL A 297 12.65 -17.90 -2.42
N LYS A 298 11.70 -18.22 -1.55
CA LYS A 298 11.26 -19.62 -1.35
C LYS A 298 10.41 -20.15 -2.49
N SER A 299 9.42 -19.35 -2.92
CA SER A 299 8.39 -19.78 -3.89
C SER A 299 8.73 -19.38 -5.32
N LEU A 300 9.34 -18.21 -5.49
CA LEU A 300 9.61 -17.59 -6.79
C LEU A 300 11.07 -17.67 -7.22
N LYS A 301 11.93 -18.27 -6.37
CA LYS A 301 13.34 -18.57 -6.66
C LYS A 301 14.21 -17.35 -6.97
N PHE A 302 13.88 -16.20 -6.40
CA PHE A 302 14.75 -15.04 -6.45
C PHE A 302 16.05 -15.31 -5.68
N THR A 303 17.18 -14.95 -6.28
CA THR A 303 18.49 -14.96 -5.61
C THR A 303 18.61 -13.80 -4.64
N MET A 304 19.63 -13.83 -3.78
CA MET A 304 19.85 -12.73 -2.83
C MET A 304 20.20 -11.42 -3.53
N ASP A 305 20.92 -11.44 -4.65
CA ASP A 305 21.22 -10.24 -5.44
C ASP A 305 19.95 -9.66 -6.08
N GLU A 306 19.04 -10.51 -6.55
CA GLU A 306 17.75 -10.08 -7.05
C GLU A 306 16.86 -9.51 -5.93
N ILE A 307 16.89 -10.06 -4.72
CA ILE A 307 16.23 -9.47 -3.54
C ILE A 307 16.79 -8.08 -3.24
N LYS A 308 18.12 -7.93 -3.29
CA LYS A 308 18.76 -6.61 -3.18
C LYS A 308 18.21 -5.63 -4.22
N GLN A 309 18.09 -6.10 -5.47
CA GLN A 309 17.56 -5.26 -6.55
C GLN A 309 16.09 -4.92 -6.34
N LEU A 310 15.23 -5.85 -5.89
CA LEU A 310 13.84 -5.58 -5.54
C LEU A 310 13.71 -4.51 -4.44
N ILE A 311 14.57 -4.57 -3.40
CA ILE A 311 14.62 -3.54 -2.36
C ILE A 311 15.04 -2.18 -2.96
N LYS A 312 16.04 -2.15 -3.84
CA LYS A 312 16.45 -0.92 -4.53
C LYS A 312 15.34 -0.38 -5.43
N ASN A 313 14.61 -1.25 -6.12
CA ASN A 313 13.50 -0.86 -6.99
C ASN A 313 12.42 -0.08 -6.20
N SER A 314 12.13 -0.44 -4.94
CA SER A 314 11.17 0.32 -4.13
C SER A 314 11.59 1.77 -3.95
N TYR A 315 12.88 2.05 -3.68
CA TYR A 315 13.37 3.42 -3.61
C TYR A 315 13.37 4.12 -4.98
N ILE A 316 13.77 3.43 -6.04
CA ILE A 316 13.79 3.99 -7.40
C ILE A 316 12.37 4.40 -7.82
N SER A 317 11.37 3.58 -7.48
CA SER A 317 9.97 3.79 -7.80
C SER A 317 9.24 4.79 -6.90
N SER A 318 9.84 5.20 -5.79
CA SER A 318 9.23 6.15 -4.84
C SER A 318 9.18 7.57 -5.41
N PHE A 319 8.40 8.43 -4.76
CA PHE A 319 8.34 9.87 -5.07
C PHE A 319 9.38 10.70 -4.29
N MET A 320 10.39 10.05 -3.73
CA MET A 320 11.57 10.75 -3.17
C MET A 320 12.28 11.57 -4.24
N SER A 321 12.95 12.64 -3.85
CA SER A 321 13.87 13.36 -4.73
C SER A 321 15.04 12.47 -5.17
N ASP A 322 15.68 12.80 -6.29
CA ASP A 322 16.82 12.02 -6.81
C ASP A 322 17.99 11.96 -5.81
N SER A 323 18.21 13.02 -5.05
CA SER A 323 19.23 13.05 -4.00
C SER A 323 18.92 12.08 -2.86
N GLU A 324 17.67 12.03 -2.42
CA GLU A 324 17.21 11.09 -1.39
C GLU A 324 17.28 9.65 -1.88
N LYS A 325 16.82 9.38 -3.12
CA LYS A 325 16.96 8.05 -3.76
C LYS A 325 18.40 7.60 -3.78
N LYS A 326 19.32 8.44 -4.24
CA LYS A 326 20.75 8.13 -4.29
C LYS A 326 21.31 7.80 -2.90
N ALA A 327 20.94 8.57 -1.88
CA ALA A 327 21.36 8.34 -0.51
C ALA A 327 20.78 7.01 0.04
N ALA A 328 19.51 6.70 -0.25
CA ALA A 328 18.87 5.47 0.16
C ALA A 328 19.51 4.24 -0.48
N LEU A 329 19.78 4.28 -1.79
CA LEU A 329 20.47 3.21 -2.51
C LEU A 329 21.86 2.93 -1.94
N ALA A 330 22.62 3.98 -1.59
CA ALA A 330 23.93 3.84 -0.95
C ALA A 330 23.81 3.18 0.45
N LYS A 331 22.77 3.50 1.22
CA LYS A 331 22.50 2.82 2.51
C LYS A 331 22.22 1.33 2.32
N VAL A 332 21.42 0.96 1.31
CA VAL A 332 21.16 -0.45 0.96
C VAL A 332 22.48 -1.17 0.65
N ASP A 333 23.32 -0.58 -0.21
CA ASP A 333 24.62 -1.19 -0.57
C ASP A 333 25.53 -1.36 0.64
N LYS A 334 25.57 -0.38 1.52
CA LYS A 334 26.37 -0.43 2.75
C LYS A 334 25.88 -1.49 3.74
N ALA A 335 24.56 -1.67 3.84
CA ALA A 335 23.96 -2.65 4.75
C ALA A 335 23.99 -4.08 4.20
N TRP A 336 24.16 -4.24 2.89
CA TRP A 336 24.17 -5.54 2.21
C TRP A 336 25.54 -6.23 2.39
N LYS A 337 25.72 -6.87 3.55
CA LYS A 337 26.93 -7.63 3.89
C LYS A 337 26.53 -9.11 4.01
N LEU A 338 26.59 -9.85 2.91
CA LEU A 338 26.46 -11.32 2.88
C LEU A 338 27.80 -11.98 3.11
#